data_858f6c290cebd86eb2b2011f169d4fa6
#
_entry.id   858f6c290cebd86eb2b2011f169d4fa6
#
_cell.length_a   1.000
_cell.length_b   1.000
_cell.length_c   1.000
_cell.angle_alpha   90.00
_cell.angle_beta   90.00
_cell.angle_gamma   90.00
#
_symmetry.space_group_name_H-M   'P 1'
#
loop_
_entity.id
_entity.type
_entity.pdbx_description
1 polymer ?
#
loop_
_entity_poly.entity_id
_entity_poly.type
_entity_poly.pdbx_seq_one_letter_code
_entity_poly.pdbx_strand_id
1 'polypeptide(L)'
;MKRHLFIFAVIGLIFLSPALCMASKTVTVDNFVRAETDMTMARYVKTGSLGKFMHIRQPTPIDKQNVIRMNRDTIYSIGVFDLTEPVTIVKPDSKGRFQSMQVINQDHYTLAVDYNQGEYAFTQDKVGTRYLCILIRTFVDANDPEDIKAANNLQDQIQVRQQSPGTFNIPEWDLVSLSKMRDTINVLAATRSSARGMFGKKNEVDPLSHLLGTAYGWGGNPDKDAIYENVVPEKNDGKTPYVLTVSEKVPVDGFVSITVYNAKGFMEKNGLDAYSVNNVTAERNADGTVTVHFGGDPGKPNYLPITPGWNYIVRMYRPQEKIINGFWSFPDSVPAH
;
A
#
# COMPACT_ATOMS: atom_id res chain seq x y z
N MET A 1 68.03 -58.04 12.98
CA MET A 1 67.05 -57.48 12.02
C MET A 1 66.21 -56.36 12.72
N LYS A 2 66.54 -55.08 12.49
CA LYS A 2 65.84 -53.95 13.05
C LYS A 2 64.92 -53.37 11.94
N ARG A 3 63.59 -53.43 12.16
CA ARG A 3 62.64 -52.85 11.25
C ARG A 3 62.44 -51.35 11.65
N HIS A 4 62.78 -50.45 10.73
CA HIS A 4 62.50 -49.02 10.82
C HIS A 4 61.05 -48.74 10.33
N LEU A 5 60.24 -48.23 11.20
CA LEU A 5 58.85 -47.75 10.90
C LEU A 5 58.96 -46.30 10.47
N PHE A 6 58.67 -46.01 9.19
CA PHE A 6 58.50 -44.62 8.73
C PHE A 6 57.04 -44.15 8.94
N ILE A 7 56.88 -43.16 9.79
CA ILE A 7 55.56 -42.47 9.99
C ILE A 7 55.56 -41.30 9.01
N PHE A 8 54.70 -41.38 8.01
CA PHE A 8 54.40 -40.23 7.14
C PHE A 8 53.35 -39.35 7.86
N ALA A 9 53.72 -38.14 8.31
CA ALA A 9 52.83 -37.13 8.80
C ALA A 9 52.23 -36.39 7.58
N VAL A 10 50.92 -36.59 7.33
CA VAL A 10 50.15 -35.80 6.33
C VAL A 10 49.76 -34.50 7.01
N ILE A 11 50.43 -33.40 6.66
CA ILE A 11 50.03 -32.04 7.07
C ILE A 11 48.88 -31.60 6.15
N GLY A 12 47.65 -31.67 6.65
CA GLY A 12 46.49 -31.12 5.97
C GLY A 12 46.53 -29.58 6.05
N LEU A 13 46.79 -28.91 4.92
CA LEU A 13 46.59 -27.47 4.82
C LEU A 13 45.07 -27.18 4.82
N ILE A 14 44.58 -26.67 5.94
CA ILE A 14 43.20 -26.09 6.02
C ILE A 14 43.26 -24.72 5.36
N PHE A 15 42.78 -24.62 4.12
CA PHE A 15 42.49 -23.32 3.50
C PHE A 15 41.28 -22.70 4.20
N LEU A 16 41.52 -21.82 5.18
CA LEU A 16 40.50 -20.87 5.62
C LEU A 16 40.30 -19.86 4.48
N SER A 17 39.29 -20.06 3.68
CA SER A 17 38.79 -18.98 2.79
C SER A 17 38.28 -17.87 3.68
N PRO A 18 38.82 -16.63 3.59
CA PRO A 18 38.23 -15.52 4.29
C PRO A 18 36.81 -15.28 3.70
N ALA A 19 35.78 -15.52 4.49
CA ALA A 19 34.48 -15.03 4.16
C ALA A 19 34.60 -13.49 4.03
N LEU A 20 34.57 -12.97 2.81
CA LEU A 20 34.44 -11.53 2.59
C LEU A 20 33.12 -11.10 3.27
N CYS A 21 33.22 -10.58 4.49
CA CYS A 21 32.15 -9.85 5.11
C CYS A 21 32.00 -8.56 4.29
N MET A 22 31.09 -8.59 3.31
CA MET A 22 30.75 -7.38 2.57
C MET A 22 30.17 -6.39 3.58
N ALA A 23 30.87 -5.26 3.78
CA ALA A 23 30.37 -4.21 4.66
C ALA A 23 29.01 -3.71 4.15
N SER A 24 28.02 -3.62 5.04
CA SER A 24 26.71 -3.13 4.68
C SER A 24 26.80 -1.70 4.13
N LYS A 25 26.00 -1.43 3.09
CA LYS A 25 25.99 -0.15 2.39
C LYS A 25 25.23 0.89 3.20
N THR A 26 25.92 1.95 3.65
CA THR A 26 25.29 3.07 4.36
C THR A 26 24.23 3.74 3.50
N VAL A 27 23.08 4.04 4.11
CA VAL A 27 21.99 4.76 3.46
C VAL A 27 22.15 6.26 3.69
N THR A 28 22.12 7.00 2.59
CA THR A 28 22.17 8.46 2.52
C THR A 28 20.94 9.00 1.78
N VAL A 29 20.75 10.31 1.74
CA VAL A 29 19.65 10.92 0.98
C VAL A 29 19.66 10.50 -0.51
N ASP A 30 20.85 10.33 -1.10
CA ASP A 30 21.02 10.05 -2.52
C ASP A 30 20.61 8.62 -2.92
N ASN A 31 20.62 7.68 -1.96
CA ASN A 31 20.30 6.27 -2.23
C ASN A 31 19.10 5.75 -1.42
N PHE A 32 18.47 6.62 -0.60
CA PHE A 32 17.35 6.24 0.27
C PHE A 32 16.19 5.60 -0.47
N VAL A 33 15.73 6.20 -1.57
CA VAL A 33 14.58 5.71 -2.35
C VAL A 33 14.82 4.26 -2.81
N ARG A 34 16.02 3.99 -3.33
CA ARG A 34 16.40 2.64 -3.76
C ARG A 34 16.51 1.69 -2.56
N ALA A 35 17.16 2.10 -1.48
CA ALA A 35 17.33 1.27 -0.28
C ALA A 35 15.97 0.93 0.36
N GLU A 36 15.06 1.90 0.50
CA GLU A 36 13.72 1.70 1.04
C GLU A 36 12.89 0.76 0.17
N THR A 37 12.98 0.93 -1.16
CA THR A 37 12.27 0.06 -2.12
C THR A 37 12.83 -1.35 -2.12
N ASP A 38 14.14 -1.52 -2.14
CA ASP A 38 14.79 -2.83 -2.04
C ASP A 38 14.35 -3.58 -0.77
N MET A 39 14.37 -2.90 0.37
CA MET A 39 13.97 -3.50 1.64
C MET A 39 12.48 -3.78 1.73
N THR A 40 11.63 -2.98 1.08
CA THR A 40 10.20 -3.25 0.98
C THR A 40 9.93 -4.46 0.08
N MET A 41 10.55 -4.54 -1.08
CA MET A 41 10.49 -5.72 -1.95
C MET A 41 11.03 -6.97 -1.25
N ALA A 42 12.16 -6.86 -0.50
CA ALA A 42 12.72 -7.96 0.29
C ALA A 42 11.72 -8.53 1.30
N ARG A 43 10.95 -7.67 1.99
CA ARG A 43 9.88 -8.11 2.91
C ARG A 43 8.82 -8.93 2.17
N TYR A 44 8.39 -8.49 0.99
CA TYR A 44 7.43 -9.23 0.18
C TYR A 44 8.00 -10.55 -0.35
N VAL A 45 9.23 -10.55 -0.85
CA VAL A 45 9.92 -11.77 -1.29
C VAL A 45 10.03 -12.79 -0.16
N LYS A 46 10.33 -12.33 1.06
CA LYS A 46 10.38 -13.18 2.26
C LYS A 46 9.04 -13.84 2.60
N THR A 47 7.92 -13.25 2.20
CA THR A 47 6.58 -13.86 2.32
C THR A 47 6.19 -14.71 1.11
N GLY A 48 7.08 -14.90 0.14
CA GLY A 48 6.90 -15.82 -0.98
C GLY A 48 6.39 -15.16 -2.26
N SER A 49 6.58 -13.84 -2.45
CA SER A 49 6.08 -13.10 -3.62
C SER A 49 7.06 -13.01 -4.80
N LEU A 50 8.21 -13.70 -4.79
CA LEU A 50 9.13 -13.70 -5.94
C LEU A 50 8.57 -14.54 -7.09
N GLY A 51 8.41 -13.93 -8.27
CA GLY A 51 7.91 -14.56 -9.49
C GLY A 51 6.45 -15.01 -9.43
N LYS A 52 5.72 -14.63 -8.39
CA LYS A 52 4.28 -14.95 -8.20
C LYS A 52 3.62 -13.94 -7.30
N PHE A 53 2.29 -13.94 -7.27
CA PHE A 53 1.53 -13.15 -6.31
C PHE A 53 1.37 -13.87 -4.97
N MET A 54 1.67 -13.16 -3.89
CA MET A 54 1.19 -13.45 -2.55
C MET A 54 -0.12 -12.68 -2.36
N HIS A 55 -1.18 -13.37 -1.98
CA HIS A 55 -2.50 -12.78 -1.79
C HIS A 55 -2.79 -12.57 -0.31
N ILE A 56 -3.12 -11.34 0.07
CA ILE A 56 -3.72 -11.01 1.36
C ILE A 56 -5.21 -11.24 1.20
N ARG A 57 -5.73 -12.29 1.85
CA ARG A 57 -7.07 -12.85 1.64
C ARG A 57 -8.15 -12.22 2.51
N GLN A 58 -7.75 -11.49 3.53
CA GLN A 58 -8.67 -10.87 4.47
C GLN A 58 -8.44 -9.36 4.51
N PRO A 59 -9.47 -8.57 4.77
CA PRO A 59 -9.30 -7.16 5.13
C PRO A 59 -8.35 -7.01 6.31
N THR A 60 -7.75 -5.82 6.46
CA THR A 60 -6.80 -5.53 7.54
C THR A 60 -7.38 -5.94 8.90
N PRO A 61 -6.74 -6.86 9.63
CA PRO A 61 -7.17 -7.23 10.98
C PRO A 61 -7.00 -6.06 11.95
N ILE A 62 -8.02 -5.79 12.77
CA ILE A 62 -8.02 -4.64 13.68
C ILE A 62 -6.98 -4.79 14.79
N ASP A 63 -6.71 -6.00 15.22
CA ASP A 63 -5.73 -6.35 16.26
C ASP A 63 -4.28 -6.45 15.74
N LYS A 64 -4.07 -6.37 14.42
CA LYS A 64 -2.75 -6.53 13.77
C LYS A 64 -2.49 -5.46 12.72
N GLN A 65 -2.68 -4.20 13.08
CA GLN A 65 -2.38 -3.08 12.20
C GLN A 65 -0.88 -2.75 12.29
N ASN A 66 -0.12 -3.11 11.24
CA ASN A 66 1.34 -2.95 11.20
C ASN A 66 1.80 -1.51 10.95
N VAL A 67 0.93 -0.69 10.38
CA VAL A 67 1.16 0.74 10.10
C VAL A 67 -0.11 1.53 10.40
N ILE A 68 0.05 2.83 10.63
CA ILE A 68 -1.10 3.74 10.80
C ILE A 68 -1.90 3.87 9.51
N ARG A 69 -3.18 4.24 9.63
CA ARG A 69 -4.07 4.62 8.52
C ARG A 69 -4.24 3.51 7.47
N MET A 70 -4.28 2.26 7.93
CA MET A 70 -4.51 1.11 7.05
C MET A 70 -5.92 1.17 6.43
N ASN A 71 -6.05 0.56 5.25
CA ASN A 71 -7.29 0.45 4.50
C ASN A 71 -7.97 -0.89 4.79
N ARG A 72 -9.31 -0.92 4.86
CA ARG A 72 -10.13 -2.14 4.95
C ARG A 72 -11.01 -2.38 3.74
N ASP A 73 -11.12 -1.39 2.83
CA ASP A 73 -12.00 -1.49 1.65
C ASP A 73 -11.35 -2.23 0.47
N THR A 74 -10.08 -2.65 0.62
CA THR A 74 -9.39 -3.45 -0.41
C THR A 74 -8.52 -4.54 0.23
N ILE A 75 -8.46 -5.69 -0.45
CA ILE A 75 -7.46 -6.74 -0.23
C ILE A 75 -6.39 -6.66 -1.32
N TYR A 76 -5.21 -7.23 -1.03
CA TYR A 76 -4.03 -7.02 -1.87
C TYR A 76 -3.50 -8.32 -2.46
N SER A 77 -3.01 -8.25 -3.70
CA SER A 77 -2.13 -9.25 -4.29
C SER A 77 -0.81 -8.57 -4.63
N ILE A 78 0.28 -9.09 -4.10
CA ILE A 78 1.60 -8.46 -4.18
C ILE A 78 2.57 -9.42 -4.86
N GLY A 79 3.23 -8.97 -5.94
CA GLY A 79 4.23 -9.74 -6.66
C GLY A 79 5.51 -8.94 -6.86
N VAL A 80 6.65 -9.58 -6.71
CA VAL A 80 7.99 -9.05 -7.05
C VAL A 80 8.57 -9.91 -8.16
N PHE A 81 9.02 -9.28 -9.23
CA PHE A 81 9.47 -9.98 -10.44
C PHE A 81 10.90 -9.56 -10.79
N ASP A 82 11.77 -10.55 -11.02
CA ASP A 82 13.11 -10.35 -11.58
C ASP A 82 13.00 -10.32 -13.12
N LEU A 83 13.27 -9.18 -13.70
CA LEU A 83 13.14 -8.93 -15.14
C LEU A 83 14.39 -9.34 -15.94
N THR A 84 15.27 -10.18 -15.39
CA THR A 84 16.26 -10.91 -16.21
C THR A 84 15.56 -11.76 -17.27
N GLU A 85 14.32 -12.18 -16.99
CA GLU A 85 13.39 -12.77 -17.95
C GLU A 85 12.10 -11.93 -18.01
N PRO A 86 11.53 -11.69 -19.20
CA PRO A 86 10.25 -10.99 -19.33
C PRO A 86 9.14 -11.66 -18.52
N VAL A 87 8.25 -10.85 -17.93
CA VAL A 87 7.06 -11.35 -17.25
C VAL A 87 5.80 -10.81 -17.90
N THR A 88 4.79 -11.66 -18.05
CA THR A 88 3.43 -11.26 -18.44
C THR A 88 2.47 -11.54 -17.31
N ILE A 89 1.74 -10.50 -16.90
CA ILE A 89 0.64 -10.60 -15.93
C ILE A 89 -0.67 -10.62 -16.70
N VAL A 90 -1.48 -11.67 -16.44
CA VAL A 90 -2.85 -11.75 -16.95
C VAL A 90 -3.79 -11.28 -15.86
N LYS A 91 -4.35 -10.08 -16.03
CA LYS A 91 -5.34 -9.50 -15.12
C LYS A 91 -6.73 -9.93 -15.55
N PRO A 92 -7.54 -10.57 -14.67
CA PRO A 92 -8.88 -11.05 -15.00
C PRO A 92 -9.87 -9.90 -15.20
N ASP A 93 -11.02 -10.23 -15.79
CA ASP A 93 -12.19 -9.36 -15.79
C ASP A 93 -12.78 -9.28 -14.37
N SER A 94 -12.77 -8.10 -13.80
CA SER A 94 -13.31 -7.85 -12.46
C SER A 94 -14.85 -7.73 -12.43
N LYS A 95 -15.53 -7.80 -13.58
CA LYS A 95 -17.00 -7.74 -13.73
C LYS A 95 -17.61 -6.55 -12.97
N GLY A 96 -16.99 -5.38 -13.10
CA GLY A 96 -17.43 -4.14 -12.46
C GLY A 96 -16.94 -3.92 -11.02
N ARG A 97 -16.33 -4.92 -10.36
CA ARG A 97 -15.64 -4.72 -9.09
C ARG A 97 -14.40 -3.86 -9.31
N PHE A 98 -14.16 -2.88 -8.45
CA PHE A 98 -12.91 -2.12 -8.51
C PHE A 98 -11.72 -3.07 -8.29
N GLN A 99 -10.81 -3.08 -9.26
CA GLN A 99 -9.53 -3.78 -9.14
C GLN A 99 -8.47 -2.99 -9.90
N SER A 100 -7.49 -2.45 -9.19
CA SER A 100 -6.35 -1.73 -9.78
C SER A 100 -5.09 -2.58 -9.74
N MET A 101 -4.26 -2.48 -10.78
CA MET A 101 -2.91 -3.05 -10.84
C MET A 101 -1.91 -1.91 -10.94
N GLN A 102 -1.23 -1.61 -9.85
CA GLN A 102 -0.17 -0.61 -9.78
C GLN A 102 1.18 -1.27 -10.04
N VAL A 103 1.95 -0.67 -10.93
CA VAL A 103 3.25 -1.16 -11.41
C VAL A 103 4.34 -0.22 -10.91
N ILE A 104 5.21 -0.70 -10.02
CA ILE A 104 6.22 0.12 -9.33
C ILE A 104 7.61 -0.44 -9.65
N ASN A 105 8.51 0.38 -10.17
CA ASN A 105 9.88 -0.01 -10.40
C ASN A 105 10.74 0.08 -9.12
N GLN A 106 12.00 -0.36 -9.20
CA GLN A 106 12.91 -0.40 -8.05
C GLN A 106 13.36 1.00 -7.57
N ASP A 107 13.10 2.05 -8.33
CA ASP A 107 13.28 3.46 -7.94
C ASP A 107 12.00 4.10 -7.39
N HIS A 108 10.99 3.29 -7.03
CA HIS A 108 9.70 3.69 -6.49
C HIS A 108 8.85 4.56 -7.45
N TYR A 109 9.16 4.62 -8.74
CA TYR A 109 8.27 5.28 -9.69
C TYR A 109 7.10 4.37 -10.04
N THR A 110 5.88 4.92 -9.99
CA THR A 110 4.68 4.25 -10.49
C THR A 110 4.62 4.42 -12.02
N LEU A 111 4.85 3.33 -12.75
CA LEU A 111 4.90 3.34 -14.22
C LEU A 111 3.49 3.36 -14.83
N ALA A 112 2.56 2.64 -14.19
CA ALA A 112 1.16 2.54 -14.60
C ALA A 112 0.27 2.15 -13.41
N VAL A 113 -1.01 2.48 -13.52
CA VAL A 113 -2.10 1.89 -12.73
C VAL A 113 -3.18 1.46 -13.71
N ASP A 114 -3.37 0.15 -13.87
CA ASP A 114 -4.27 -0.44 -14.86
C ASP A 114 -5.52 -1.03 -14.21
N TYR A 115 -6.68 -0.71 -14.78
CA TYR A 115 -7.98 -1.15 -14.28
C TYR A 115 -8.61 -2.22 -15.14
N ASN A 116 -8.27 -2.26 -16.42
CA ASN A 116 -8.87 -3.17 -17.40
C ASN A 116 -8.34 -4.60 -17.24
N GLN A 117 -9.14 -5.58 -17.67
CA GLN A 117 -8.66 -6.93 -17.93
C GLN A 117 -7.65 -6.91 -19.08
N GLY A 118 -6.72 -7.86 -19.08
CA GLY A 118 -5.77 -7.96 -20.20
C GLY A 118 -4.46 -8.64 -19.84
N GLU A 119 -3.58 -8.71 -20.82
CA GLU A 119 -2.22 -9.22 -20.68
C GLU A 119 -1.24 -8.04 -20.70
N TYR A 120 -0.41 -7.96 -19.67
CA TYR A 120 0.54 -6.87 -19.45
C TYR A 120 1.95 -7.43 -19.40
N ALA A 121 2.73 -7.14 -20.43
CA ALA A 121 4.10 -7.64 -20.58
C ALA A 121 5.12 -6.60 -20.12
N PHE A 122 6.03 -7.00 -19.23
CA PHE A 122 7.09 -6.18 -18.67
C PHE A 122 8.46 -6.77 -18.99
N THR A 123 9.37 -5.90 -19.44
CA THR A 123 10.78 -6.19 -19.66
C THR A 123 11.63 -5.21 -18.88
N GLN A 124 12.87 -5.56 -18.57
CA GLN A 124 13.79 -4.68 -17.86
C GLN A 124 13.96 -3.32 -18.57
N ASP A 125 14.06 -3.32 -19.90
CA ASP A 125 14.23 -2.10 -20.70
C ASP A 125 13.02 -1.15 -20.57
N LYS A 126 11.80 -1.69 -20.57
CA LYS A 126 10.57 -0.88 -20.40
C LYS A 126 10.40 -0.36 -18.98
N VAL A 127 10.79 -1.15 -17.98
CA VAL A 127 10.66 -0.82 -16.55
C VAL A 127 11.80 0.08 -16.06
N GLY A 128 12.97 -0.03 -16.67
CA GLY A 128 14.17 0.73 -16.35
C GLY A 128 14.94 0.20 -15.13
N THR A 129 14.46 -0.87 -14.48
CA THR A 129 15.12 -1.51 -13.34
C THR A 129 14.99 -3.04 -13.43
N ARG A 130 15.89 -3.76 -12.74
CA ARG A 130 15.87 -5.22 -12.73
C ARG A 130 14.63 -5.78 -12.04
N TYR A 131 14.24 -5.19 -10.91
CA TYR A 131 13.07 -5.67 -10.17
C TYR A 131 11.87 -4.77 -10.37
N LEU A 132 10.71 -5.41 -10.40
CA LEU A 132 9.40 -4.82 -10.53
C LEU A 132 8.52 -5.29 -9.37
N CYS A 133 7.83 -4.38 -8.69
CA CYS A 133 6.78 -4.72 -7.75
C CYS A 133 5.41 -4.39 -8.36
N ILE A 134 4.49 -5.33 -8.29
CA ILE A 134 3.10 -5.14 -8.71
C ILE A 134 2.19 -5.30 -7.50
N LEU A 135 1.38 -4.26 -7.25
CA LEU A 135 0.35 -4.23 -6.23
C LEU A 135 -1.03 -4.24 -6.90
N ILE A 136 -1.78 -5.32 -6.71
CA ILE A 136 -3.17 -5.37 -7.17
C ILE A 136 -4.07 -5.17 -5.96
N ARG A 137 -4.93 -4.14 -6.01
CA ARG A 137 -5.94 -3.84 -4.99
C ARG A 137 -7.29 -4.26 -5.51
N THR A 138 -7.97 -5.13 -4.78
CA THR A 138 -9.32 -5.60 -5.10
C THR A 138 -10.27 -5.09 -4.03
N PHE A 139 -11.31 -4.34 -4.43
CA PHE A 139 -12.35 -3.89 -3.51
C PHE A 139 -13.03 -5.07 -2.82
N VAL A 140 -13.37 -4.88 -1.56
CA VAL A 140 -14.08 -5.86 -0.73
C VAL A 140 -14.98 -5.16 0.28
N ASP A 141 -16.18 -5.69 0.47
CA ASP A 141 -16.96 -5.40 1.68
C ASP A 141 -16.35 -6.22 2.83
N ALA A 142 -15.70 -5.51 3.76
CA ALA A 142 -14.98 -6.14 4.86
C ALA A 142 -15.90 -6.84 5.88
N ASN A 143 -17.20 -6.59 5.81
CA ASN A 143 -18.21 -7.13 6.74
C ASN A 143 -19.08 -8.23 6.09
N ASP A 144 -18.88 -8.51 4.79
CA ASP A 144 -19.59 -9.58 4.08
C ASP A 144 -18.64 -10.73 3.73
N PRO A 145 -18.74 -11.90 4.40
CA PRO A 145 -17.91 -13.07 4.11
C PRO A 145 -18.05 -13.60 2.67
N GLU A 146 -19.24 -13.49 2.05
CA GLU A 146 -19.44 -13.92 0.68
C GLU A 146 -18.78 -12.96 -0.31
N ASP A 147 -18.77 -11.65 -0.02
CA ASP A 147 -18.04 -10.70 -0.84
C ASP A 147 -16.51 -10.88 -0.71
N ILE A 148 -16.00 -11.18 0.49
CA ILE A 148 -14.60 -11.53 0.73
C ILE A 148 -14.22 -12.77 -0.11
N LYS A 149 -15.07 -13.79 -0.13
CA LYS A 149 -14.86 -14.99 -0.94
C LYS A 149 -14.89 -14.69 -2.44
N ALA A 150 -15.80 -13.84 -2.89
CA ALA A 150 -15.86 -13.41 -4.29
C ALA A 150 -14.60 -12.63 -4.70
N ALA A 151 -14.11 -11.74 -3.84
CA ALA A 151 -12.86 -11.02 -4.05
C ALA A 151 -11.64 -11.96 -4.07
N ASN A 152 -11.60 -12.98 -3.21
CA ASN A 152 -10.57 -14.02 -3.22
C ASN A 152 -10.59 -14.84 -4.52
N ASN A 153 -11.76 -15.23 -5.00
CA ASN A 153 -11.90 -15.94 -6.28
C ASN A 153 -11.38 -15.10 -7.46
N LEU A 154 -11.54 -13.78 -7.39
CA LEU A 154 -10.96 -12.88 -8.39
C LEU A 154 -9.43 -12.81 -8.29
N GLN A 155 -8.87 -12.82 -7.06
CA GLN A 155 -7.42 -12.90 -6.86
C GLN A 155 -6.85 -14.21 -7.46
N ASP A 156 -7.54 -15.33 -7.31
CA ASP A 156 -7.12 -16.64 -7.83
C ASP A 156 -7.06 -16.72 -9.37
N GLN A 157 -7.76 -15.83 -10.06
CA GLN A 157 -7.73 -15.74 -11.52
C GLN A 157 -6.56 -14.94 -12.08
N ILE A 158 -5.78 -14.26 -11.23
CA ILE A 158 -4.59 -13.54 -11.65
C ILE A 158 -3.51 -14.56 -12.03
N GLN A 159 -2.98 -14.48 -13.25
CA GLN A 159 -1.95 -15.39 -13.72
C GLN A 159 -0.63 -14.67 -13.96
N VAL A 160 0.46 -15.39 -13.76
CA VAL A 160 1.82 -14.97 -14.07
C VAL A 160 2.40 -15.94 -15.10
N ARG A 161 2.95 -15.39 -16.19
CA ARG A 161 3.70 -16.15 -17.18
C ARG A 161 5.13 -15.58 -17.22
N GLN A 162 6.07 -16.34 -16.72
CA GLN A 162 7.49 -16.02 -16.69
C GLN A 162 8.27 -17.34 -16.80
N GLN A 163 9.32 -17.37 -17.61
CA GLN A 163 10.11 -18.59 -17.84
C GLN A 163 10.84 -19.03 -16.55
N SER A 164 11.35 -18.09 -15.78
CA SER A 164 12.00 -18.32 -14.49
C SER A 164 11.66 -17.19 -13.52
N PRO A 165 11.38 -17.47 -12.24
CA PRO A 165 11.18 -16.44 -11.22
C PRO A 165 12.45 -15.63 -10.93
N GLY A 166 13.61 -16.08 -11.42
CA GLY A 166 14.89 -15.45 -11.18
C GLY A 166 15.36 -15.52 -9.72
N THR A 167 16.13 -14.53 -9.32
CA THR A 167 16.67 -14.40 -7.96
C THR A 167 16.47 -12.99 -7.45
N PHE A 168 16.39 -12.83 -6.13
CA PHE A 168 16.30 -11.51 -5.53
C PHE A 168 17.62 -11.16 -4.82
N ASN A 169 18.49 -10.44 -5.52
CA ASN A 169 19.80 -10.04 -5.05
C ASN A 169 19.87 -8.51 -5.00
N ILE A 170 19.92 -7.97 -3.80
CA ILE A 170 20.05 -6.55 -3.52
C ILE A 170 21.31 -6.29 -2.69
N PRO A 171 21.83 -5.05 -2.66
CA PRO A 171 22.90 -4.70 -1.73
C PRO A 171 22.51 -4.98 -0.29
N GLU A 172 23.47 -5.34 0.54
CA GLU A 172 23.29 -5.42 1.99
C GLU A 172 23.21 -3.98 2.53
N TRP A 173 22.00 -3.48 2.75
CA TRP A 173 21.76 -2.14 3.25
C TRP A 173 21.95 -2.06 4.78
N ASP A 174 22.61 -1.01 5.26
CA ASP A 174 22.67 -0.72 6.70
C ASP A 174 21.32 -0.26 7.23
N LEU A 175 20.65 -1.10 8.00
CA LEU A 175 19.30 -0.89 8.52
C LEU A 175 19.22 0.26 9.53
N VAL A 176 20.32 0.57 10.22
CA VAL A 176 20.38 1.68 11.19
C VAL A 176 20.30 3.00 10.44
N SER A 177 21.17 3.21 9.45
CA SER A 177 21.14 4.42 8.63
C SER A 177 19.84 4.52 7.81
N LEU A 178 19.29 3.39 7.31
CA LEU A 178 18.00 3.38 6.62
C LEU A 178 16.86 3.88 7.52
N SER A 179 16.77 3.37 8.76
CA SER A 179 15.75 3.82 9.70
C SER A 179 15.90 5.30 10.03
N LYS A 180 17.13 5.73 10.35
CA LYS A 180 17.42 7.13 10.65
C LYS A 180 17.03 8.07 9.49
N MET A 181 17.33 7.67 8.25
CA MET A 181 16.94 8.44 7.06
C MET A 181 15.44 8.51 6.91
N ARG A 182 14.73 7.38 7.04
CA ARG A 182 13.26 7.34 6.96
C ARG A 182 12.63 8.26 7.99
N ASP A 183 13.08 8.20 9.25
CA ASP A 183 12.55 9.02 10.34
C ASP A 183 12.77 10.51 10.08
N THR A 184 13.98 10.88 9.62
CA THR A 184 14.32 12.27 9.27
C THR A 184 13.46 12.79 8.11
N ILE A 185 13.28 12.00 7.06
CA ILE A 185 12.47 12.38 5.89
C ILE A 185 11.00 12.49 6.29
N ASN A 186 10.50 11.62 7.18
CA ASN A 186 9.12 11.67 7.68
C ASN A 186 8.84 12.93 8.50
N VAL A 187 9.82 13.47 9.24
CA VAL A 187 9.70 14.78 9.90
C VAL A 187 9.46 15.88 8.86
N LEU A 188 10.17 15.85 7.73
CA LEU A 188 9.96 16.82 6.64
C LEU A 188 8.60 16.57 5.95
N ALA A 189 8.25 15.31 5.69
CA ALA A 189 6.98 14.96 5.04
C ALA A 189 5.76 15.42 5.87
N ALA A 190 5.86 15.38 7.20
CA ALA A 190 4.80 15.84 8.12
C ALA A 190 4.50 17.34 8.01
N THR A 191 5.39 18.15 7.40
CA THR A 191 5.12 19.57 7.13
C THR A 191 4.26 19.82 5.91
N ARG A 192 3.99 18.77 5.10
CA ARG A 192 3.12 18.85 3.92
C ARG A 192 1.66 18.70 4.33
N SER A 193 0.80 19.51 3.77
CA SER A 193 -0.66 19.43 4.01
C SER A 193 -1.32 18.23 3.34
N SER A 194 -0.69 17.66 2.31
CA SER A 194 -1.21 16.51 1.57
C SER A 194 -0.10 15.68 0.94
N ALA A 195 -0.42 14.46 0.52
CA ALA A 195 0.46 13.59 -0.25
C ALA A 195 0.36 13.82 -1.78
N ARG A 196 -0.31 14.88 -2.21
CA ARG A 196 -0.46 15.19 -3.64
C ARG A 196 0.90 15.43 -4.29
N GLY A 197 1.05 14.89 -5.51
CA GLY A 197 2.28 15.00 -6.30
C GLY A 197 3.46 14.19 -5.78
N MET A 198 3.27 13.30 -4.79
CA MET A 198 4.36 12.48 -4.25
C MET A 198 4.59 11.18 -5.04
N PHE A 199 3.60 10.71 -5.81
CA PHE A 199 3.63 9.43 -6.52
C PHE A 199 3.33 9.61 -8.00
N GLY A 200 4.04 8.88 -8.86
CA GLY A 200 3.86 8.96 -10.31
C GLY A 200 5.08 8.46 -11.07
N LYS A 201 5.12 8.74 -12.37
CA LYS A 201 6.29 8.49 -13.22
C LYS A 201 7.41 9.47 -12.91
N LYS A 202 8.63 9.14 -13.32
CA LYS A 202 9.81 9.97 -13.10
C LYS A 202 9.66 11.41 -13.64
N ASN A 203 8.92 11.60 -14.70
CA ASN A 203 8.65 12.91 -15.30
C ASN A 203 7.35 13.57 -14.80
N GLU A 204 6.60 12.93 -13.91
CA GLU A 204 5.34 13.42 -13.32
C GLU A 204 5.51 13.95 -11.89
N VAL A 205 6.60 13.57 -11.21
CA VAL A 205 6.87 13.94 -9.81
C VAL A 205 8.19 14.70 -9.67
N ASP A 206 8.23 15.71 -8.80
CA ASP A 206 9.49 16.35 -8.46
C ASP A 206 10.31 15.48 -7.50
N PRO A 207 11.67 15.57 -7.53
CA PRO A 207 12.53 14.71 -6.75
C PRO A 207 12.32 14.80 -5.22
N LEU A 208 12.00 15.99 -4.70
CA LEU A 208 11.75 16.16 -3.26
C LEU A 208 10.43 15.48 -2.86
N SER A 209 9.34 15.74 -3.60
CA SER A 209 8.05 15.10 -3.34
C SER A 209 8.14 13.59 -3.46
N HIS A 210 8.89 13.07 -4.43
CA HIS A 210 9.15 11.64 -4.60
C HIS A 210 9.91 11.03 -3.40
N LEU A 211 10.96 11.72 -2.92
CA LEU A 211 11.71 11.32 -1.73
C LEU A 211 10.80 11.27 -0.48
N LEU A 212 10.02 12.35 -0.26
CA LEU A 212 9.08 12.43 0.86
C LEU A 212 8.02 11.32 0.78
N GLY A 213 7.44 11.11 -0.40
CA GLY A 213 6.42 10.09 -0.63
C GLY A 213 6.94 8.67 -0.38
N THR A 214 8.20 8.40 -0.75
CA THR A 214 8.81 7.08 -0.53
C THR A 214 8.93 6.76 0.97
N ALA A 215 9.28 7.73 1.81
CA ALA A 215 9.35 7.54 3.26
C ALA A 215 7.98 7.52 3.92
N TYR A 216 7.07 8.41 3.47
CA TYR A 216 5.76 8.63 4.08
C TYR A 216 4.75 7.51 3.80
N GLY A 217 4.77 6.97 2.56
CA GLY A 217 3.75 6.00 2.15
C GLY A 217 4.16 5.20 0.92
N TRP A 218 5.17 4.34 1.06
CA TRP A 218 5.64 3.50 -0.04
C TRP A 218 4.49 2.75 -0.72
N GLY A 219 4.44 2.80 -2.05
CA GLY A 219 3.37 2.21 -2.84
C GLY A 219 2.09 3.04 -2.91
N GLY A 220 2.14 4.33 -2.52
CA GLY A 220 1.04 5.27 -2.72
C GLY A 220 0.64 5.42 -4.18
N ASN A 221 -0.63 5.78 -4.43
CA ASN A 221 -1.13 5.97 -5.78
C ASN A 221 -0.84 7.39 -6.29
N PRO A 222 -0.59 7.57 -7.62
CA PRO A 222 -0.64 8.87 -8.25
C PRO A 222 -2.00 9.56 -8.05
N ASP A 223 -2.03 10.90 -8.03
CA ASP A 223 -3.25 11.68 -7.75
C ASP A 223 -4.42 11.35 -8.69
N LYS A 224 -4.14 11.01 -9.95
CA LYS A 224 -5.14 10.56 -10.92
C LYS A 224 -5.77 9.20 -10.59
N ASP A 225 -5.12 8.43 -9.72
CA ASP A 225 -5.54 7.07 -9.34
C ASP A 225 -6.13 7.01 -7.93
N ALA A 226 -5.64 7.86 -6.99
CA ALA A 226 -6.30 8.07 -5.71
C ALA A 226 -5.88 9.39 -5.05
N ILE A 227 -6.85 10.06 -4.45
CA ILE A 227 -6.64 11.23 -3.58
C ILE A 227 -7.07 10.88 -2.17
N TYR A 228 -6.28 11.36 -1.21
CA TYR A 228 -6.48 11.11 0.21
C TYR A 228 -6.62 12.44 0.95
N GLU A 229 -7.72 12.63 1.66
CA GLU A 229 -7.97 13.80 2.51
C GLU A 229 -8.00 13.37 3.96
N ASN A 230 -7.07 13.92 4.75
CA ASN A 230 -7.02 13.69 6.20
C ASN A 230 -7.81 14.80 6.88
N VAL A 231 -8.81 14.42 7.66
CA VAL A 231 -9.66 15.37 8.38
C VAL A 231 -9.55 15.14 9.87
N VAL A 232 -9.24 16.22 10.60
CA VAL A 232 -9.28 16.26 12.06
C VAL A 232 -10.41 17.21 12.43
N PRO A 233 -11.53 16.72 12.97
CA PRO A 233 -12.65 17.57 13.38
C PRO A 233 -12.26 18.58 14.47
N GLU A 234 -12.89 19.74 14.49
CA GLU A 234 -12.58 20.81 15.47
C GLU A 234 -12.72 20.31 16.91
N LYS A 235 -13.82 19.57 17.20
CA LYS A 235 -14.03 18.90 18.48
C LYS A 235 -13.89 17.38 18.31
N ASN A 236 -12.69 16.89 18.47
CA ASN A 236 -12.40 15.45 18.40
C ASN A 236 -12.28 14.79 19.78
N ASP A 237 -13.16 15.20 20.70
CA ASP A 237 -13.19 14.76 22.10
C ASP A 237 -13.70 13.31 22.30
N GLY A 238 -14.17 12.66 21.21
CA GLY A 238 -14.74 11.31 21.25
C GLY A 238 -16.15 11.24 21.84
N LYS A 239 -16.81 12.39 22.05
CA LYS A 239 -18.16 12.51 22.63
C LYS A 239 -19.10 13.34 21.76
N THR A 240 -18.60 14.47 21.22
CA THR A 240 -19.38 15.33 20.33
C THR A 240 -19.64 14.59 19.02
N PRO A 241 -20.91 14.27 18.68
CA PRO A 241 -21.22 13.57 17.43
C PRO A 241 -21.08 14.52 16.24
N TYR A 242 -20.72 13.96 15.09
CA TYR A 242 -20.65 14.67 13.82
C TYR A 242 -21.47 13.95 12.76
N VAL A 243 -21.91 14.70 11.77
CA VAL A 243 -22.52 14.17 10.56
C VAL A 243 -21.76 14.66 9.34
N LEU A 244 -21.67 13.82 8.32
CA LEU A 244 -21.15 14.15 7.01
C LEU A 244 -22.17 13.67 5.98
N THR A 245 -22.74 14.59 5.21
CA THR A 245 -23.74 14.27 4.19
C THR A 245 -23.18 14.57 2.81
N VAL A 246 -23.13 13.54 1.99
CA VAL A 246 -22.77 13.64 0.58
C VAL A 246 -24.04 13.78 -0.22
N SER A 247 -24.36 15.01 -0.65
CA SER A 247 -25.63 15.39 -1.32
C SER A 247 -25.67 15.06 -2.81
N GLU A 248 -24.54 14.76 -3.41
CA GLU A 248 -24.43 14.43 -4.82
C GLU A 248 -23.46 13.28 -5.06
N LYS A 249 -23.49 12.73 -6.25
CA LYS A 249 -22.54 11.68 -6.63
C LYS A 249 -21.13 12.27 -6.63
N VAL A 250 -20.24 11.73 -5.79
CA VAL A 250 -18.82 12.07 -5.80
C VAL A 250 -18.24 11.79 -7.19
N PRO A 251 -17.52 12.75 -7.81
CA PRO A 251 -17.01 12.56 -9.17
C PRO A 251 -15.75 11.68 -9.21
N VAL A 252 -15.97 10.39 -8.99
CA VAL A 252 -14.96 9.33 -9.10
C VAL A 252 -15.44 8.22 -10.02
N ASP A 253 -14.53 7.61 -10.77
CA ASP A 253 -14.80 6.42 -11.60
C ASP A 253 -14.54 5.12 -10.85
N GLY A 254 -13.93 5.19 -9.67
CA GLY A 254 -13.72 4.08 -8.76
C GLY A 254 -14.75 4.07 -7.64
N PHE A 255 -14.29 4.21 -6.41
CA PHE A 255 -15.14 4.30 -5.23
C PHE A 255 -14.59 5.35 -4.25
N VAL A 256 -15.41 5.70 -3.27
CA VAL A 256 -15.03 6.58 -2.15
C VAL A 256 -15.18 5.83 -0.85
N SER A 257 -14.23 5.97 0.05
CA SER A 257 -14.37 5.47 1.41
C SER A 257 -13.98 6.50 2.47
N ILE A 258 -14.61 6.39 3.63
CA ILE A 258 -14.35 7.19 4.81
C ILE A 258 -14.00 6.21 5.92
N THR A 259 -12.78 6.29 6.45
CA THR A 259 -12.31 5.41 7.52
C THR A 259 -11.94 6.23 8.74
N VAL A 260 -12.44 5.84 9.92
CA VAL A 260 -12.16 6.50 11.20
C VAL A 260 -10.96 5.86 11.88
N TYR A 261 -10.15 6.72 12.51
CA TYR A 261 -8.98 6.32 13.29
C TYR A 261 -8.97 7.01 14.65
N ASN A 262 -8.31 6.39 15.62
CA ASN A 262 -8.02 7.00 16.92
C ASN A 262 -6.90 8.05 16.82
N ALA A 263 -6.56 8.70 17.93
CA ALA A 263 -5.50 9.72 18.02
C ALA A 263 -4.13 9.25 17.49
N LYS A 264 -3.86 7.94 17.48
CA LYS A 264 -2.61 7.35 17.01
C LYS A 264 -2.66 6.93 15.54
N GLY A 265 -3.80 7.11 14.87
CA GLY A 265 -3.98 6.74 13.47
C GLY A 265 -4.33 5.26 13.24
N PHE A 266 -4.77 4.53 14.26
CA PHE A 266 -5.24 3.14 14.15
C PHE A 266 -6.76 3.06 14.21
N MET A 267 -7.35 2.11 13.51
CA MET A 267 -8.76 1.75 13.69
C MET A 267 -8.94 1.16 15.10
N GLU A 268 -9.93 1.66 15.83
CA GLU A 268 -10.20 1.24 17.22
C GLU A 268 -11.21 0.10 17.25
N LYS A 269 -10.89 -1.01 17.93
CA LYS A 269 -11.79 -2.15 18.03
C LYS A 269 -13.11 -1.75 18.69
N ASN A 270 -14.23 -2.11 18.07
CA ASN A 270 -15.56 -1.83 18.58
C ASN A 270 -16.52 -3.01 18.36
N GLY A 271 -17.62 -3.03 19.11
CA GLY A 271 -18.59 -4.15 19.09
C GLY A 271 -19.49 -4.19 17.85
N LEU A 272 -19.38 -3.20 16.95
CA LEU A 272 -20.19 -3.11 15.72
C LEU A 272 -19.41 -3.48 14.47
N ASP A 273 -18.09 -3.76 14.59
CA ASP A 273 -17.16 -3.93 13.48
C ASP A 273 -17.22 -2.79 12.44
N ALA A 274 -17.61 -1.58 12.89
CA ALA A 274 -17.79 -0.39 12.08
C ALA A 274 -16.51 0.46 12.09
N TYR A 275 -15.78 0.49 10.97
CA TYR A 275 -14.49 1.18 10.83
C TYR A 275 -14.44 2.09 9.60
N SER A 276 -15.18 1.74 8.57
CA SER A 276 -15.27 2.50 7.31
C SER A 276 -16.67 2.46 6.72
N VAL A 277 -17.00 3.51 5.98
CA VAL A 277 -18.19 3.61 5.12
C VAL A 277 -17.71 3.93 3.73
N ASN A 278 -18.24 3.26 2.70
CA ASN A 278 -17.93 3.54 1.32
C ASN A 278 -19.21 3.65 0.48
N ASN A 279 -19.12 4.29 -0.69
CA ASN A 279 -20.28 4.56 -1.54
C ASN A 279 -20.87 3.30 -2.21
N VAL A 280 -20.22 2.13 -2.11
CA VAL A 280 -20.71 0.85 -2.64
C VAL A 280 -21.65 0.18 -1.66
N THR A 281 -21.29 0.17 -0.36
CA THR A 281 -22.02 -0.54 0.70
C THR A 281 -22.87 0.38 1.59
N ALA A 282 -22.69 1.71 1.50
CA ALA A 282 -23.43 2.67 2.31
C ALA A 282 -24.94 2.61 2.08
N GLU A 283 -25.69 2.68 3.18
CA GLU A 283 -27.12 2.88 3.14
C GLU A 283 -27.45 4.32 2.68
N ARG A 284 -28.37 4.43 1.71
CA ARG A 284 -28.77 5.72 1.14
C ARG A 284 -30.04 6.23 1.78
N ASN A 285 -30.09 7.54 1.98
CA ASN A 285 -31.30 8.24 2.37
C ASN A 285 -32.37 8.18 1.25
N ALA A 286 -33.62 8.48 1.58
CA ALA A 286 -34.72 8.48 0.62
C ALA A 286 -34.53 9.42 -0.58
N ASP A 287 -33.74 10.48 -0.42
CA ASP A 287 -33.37 11.43 -1.48
C ASP A 287 -32.10 11.02 -2.28
N GLY A 288 -31.55 9.85 -1.98
CA GLY A 288 -30.35 9.30 -2.64
C GLY A 288 -29.03 9.80 -2.07
N THR A 289 -29.03 10.70 -1.11
CA THR A 289 -27.82 11.15 -0.40
C THR A 289 -27.28 10.06 0.51
N VAL A 290 -26.02 10.18 0.95
CA VAL A 290 -25.40 9.30 1.97
C VAL A 290 -25.02 10.16 3.16
N THR A 291 -25.55 9.81 4.34
CA THR A 291 -25.14 10.44 5.60
C THR A 291 -24.32 9.47 6.43
N VAL A 292 -23.11 9.89 6.80
CA VAL A 292 -22.24 9.18 7.74
C VAL A 292 -22.38 9.81 9.12
N HIS A 293 -22.62 8.99 10.13
CA HIS A 293 -22.76 9.40 11.53
C HIS A 293 -21.51 9.02 12.31
N PHE A 294 -20.80 10.01 12.84
CA PHE A 294 -19.62 9.82 13.68
C PHE A 294 -20.01 10.00 15.14
N GLY A 295 -20.04 8.92 15.91
CA GLY A 295 -20.51 8.94 17.29
C GLY A 295 -22.02 9.17 17.44
N GLY A 296 -22.48 9.41 18.68
CA GLY A 296 -23.89 9.59 18.99
C GLY A 296 -24.66 8.27 19.02
N ASP A 297 -25.79 8.19 18.33
CA ASP A 297 -26.68 7.02 18.33
C ASP A 297 -26.15 5.92 17.38
N PRO A 298 -25.73 4.74 17.92
CA PRO A 298 -25.22 3.62 17.11
C PRO A 298 -26.30 2.93 16.25
N GLY A 299 -27.57 3.23 16.44
CA GLY A 299 -28.68 2.75 15.60
C GLY A 299 -28.85 3.53 14.28
N LYS A 300 -28.09 4.59 14.06
CA LYS A 300 -28.13 5.35 12.82
C LYS A 300 -27.41 4.59 11.69
N PRO A 301 -27.93 4.68 10.44
CA PRO A 301 -27.23 4.10 9.29
C PRO A 301 -25.85 4.73 9.08
N ASN A 302 -24.94 3.98 8.52
CA ASN A 302 -23.54 4.39 8.24
C ASN A 302 -22.83 4.96 9.48
N TYR A 303 -23.10 4.38 10.64
CA TYR A 303 -22.52 4.81 11.92
C TYR A 303 -21.06 4.39 12.04
N LEU A 304 -20.22 5.31 12.51
CA LEU A 304 -18.80 5.09 12.82
C LEU A 304 -18.53 5.55 14.27
N PRO A 305 -18.10 4.67 15.17
CA PRO A 305 -17.76 5.04 16.54
C PRO A 305 -16.51 5.94 16.56
N ILE A 306 -16.50 6.89 17.51
CA ILE A 306 -15.41 7.85 17.71
C ILE A 306 -14.79 7.71 19.09
N THR A 307 -13.51 8.04 19.21
CA THR A 307 -12.74 8.02 20.45
C THR A 307 -11.99 9.35 20.65
N PRO A 308 -11.54 9.70 21.86
CA PRO A 308 -10.78 10.94 22.05
C PRO A 308 -9.58 11.06 21.09
N GLY A 309 -9.49 12.20 20.42
CA GLY A 309 -8.44 12.45 19.40
C GLY A 309 -8.72 11.83 18.04
N TRP A 310 -9.96 11.36 17.78
CA TRP A 310 -10.32 10.75 16.50
C TRP A 310 -10.11 11.67 15.31
N ASN A 311 -9.87 11.04 14.18
CA ASN A 311 -9.74 11.67 12.88
C ASN A 311 -10.22 10.68 11.82
N TYR A 312 -10.42 11.15 10.60
CA TYR A 312 -10.80 10.26 9.51
C TYR A 312 -10.07 10.60 8.20
N ILE A 313 -10.03 9.61 7.31
CA ILE A 313 -9.53 9.79 5.95
C ILE A 313 -10.66 9.55 4.97
N VAL A 314 -10.81 10.48 4.04
CA VAL A 314 -11.57 10.26 2.80
C VAL A 314 -10.60 9.77 1.74
N ARG A 315 -10.92 8.63 1.11
CA ARG A 315 -10.17 8.07 -0.02
C ARG A 315 -11.04 8.10 -1.26
N MET A 316 -10.60 8.81 -2.28
CA MET A 316 -11.29 8.95 -3.57
C MET A 316 -10.48 8.22 -4.64
N TYR A 317 -10.95 7.03 -5.05
CA TYR A 317 -10.25 6.21 -6.06
C TYR A 317 -10.74 6.56 -7.46
N ARG A 318 -9.80 6.73 -8.40
CA ARG A 318 -10.02 7.22 -9.78
C ARG A 318 -10.79 8.55 -9.77
N PRO A 319 -10.28 9.58 -9.08
CA PRO A 319 -10.92 10.88 -9.05
C PRO A 319 -10.98 11.48 -10.46
N GLN A 320 -12.11 12.11 -10.79
CA GLN A 320 -12.25 12.86 -12.03
C GLN A 320 -11.52 14.20 -11.94
N GLU A 321 -11.28 14.82 -13.09
CA GLU A 321 -10.60 16.11 -13.25
C GLU A 321 -11.10 17.21 -12.30
N LYS A 322 -12.40 17.22 -11.98
CA LYS A 322 -13.00 18.18 -11.04
C LYS A 322 -12.35 18.14 -9.64
N ILE A 323 -12.04 16.94 -9.14
CA ILE A 323 -11.36 16.75 -7.84
C ILE A 323 -9.87 17.06 -7.98
N ILE A 324 -9.24 16.55 -9.06
CA ILE A 324 -7.80 16.73 -9.27
C ILE A 324 -7.45 18.22 -9.34
N ASN A 325 -8.25 19.00 -10.06
CA ASN A 325 -8.04 20.44 -10.28
C ASN A 325 -8.64 21.34 -9.20
N GLY A 326 -9.26 20.76 -8.13
CA GLY A 326 -9.82 21.51 -7.03
C GLY A 326 -11.14 22.25 -7.32
N PHE A 327 -11.81 21.93 -8.43
CA PHE A 327 -13.14 22.49 -8.74
C PHE A 327 -14.27 21.82 -7.96
N TRP A 328 -13.99 20.69 -7.32
CA TRP A 328 -14.89 19.99 -6.43
C TRP A 328 -14.12 19.52 -5.20
N SER A 329 -14.66 19.80 -4.02
CA SER A 329 -14.11 19.38 -2.73
C SER A 329 -15.08 18.41 -2.05
N PHE A 330 -14.53 17.46 -1.33
CA PHE A 330 -15.34 16.59 -0.49
C PHE A 330 -16.02 17.42 0.63
N PRO A 331 -17.31 17.18 0.96
CA PRO A 331 -17.98 17.94 2.01
C PRO A 331 -17.34 17.74 3.38
N ASP A 332 -17.37 18.76 4.20
CA ASP A 332 -16.88 18.71 5.58
C ASP A 332 -17.90 18.02 6.50
N SER A 333 -17.41 17.35 7.55
CA SER A 333 -18.26 16.92 8.65
C SER A 333 -18.58 18.09 9.57
N VAL A 334 -19.84 18.14 10.05
CA VAL A 334 -20.31 19.17 10.99
C VAL A 334 -20.82 18.53 12.28
N PRO A 335 -20.74 19.24 13.43
CA PRO A 335 -21.35 18.76 14.67
C PRO A 335 -22.84 18.44 14.46
N ALA A 336 -23.28 17.27 14.95
CA ALA A 336 -24.70 16.93 14.96
C ALA A 336 -25.43 17.70 16.08
N HIS A 337 -26.59 18.23 15.77
CA HIS A 337 -27.45 18.96 16.71
C HIS A 337 -28.45 18.03 17.39
#